data_5542b345909f63664678e47e1191dad7
#
_entry.id   5542b345909f63664678e47e1191dad7
#
_cell.length_a   1.000
_cell.length_b   1.000
_cell.length_c   1.000
_cell.angle_alpha   90.00
_cell.angle_beta   90.00
_cell.angle_gamma   90.00
#
_symmetry.space_group_name_H-M   'P 1'
#
loop_
_entity.id
_entity.type
_entity.pdbx_description
1 polymer ?
#
loop_
_entity_poly.entity_id
_entity_poly.type
_entity_poly.pdbx_seq_one_letter_code
_entity_poly.pdbx_strand_id
1 'polypeptide(L)'
;MRYANQLPVPIERAIIDAKKDKPHWGARKIRALLVRRLTGDVRIPARSTIHAVLDRYGPVKRAGRRRQRALGTSLSSGSVPNALWCVDFKGEFRLGNQAYCYPLTVTDHASRFILACEALEGTKEAPVIEAFHTLFRARGLPEAIRSDNGGPFASPNGLYNLSKLSVWWLRLGIAIERIKPGHPQQNGRHERMHLTLKQETTRPASANPLQQQVRFDDFVREYNTERPHEGLAMAPPAEIYTPSSRIGQQCHSLTRRGGSN
;
A
#
# COMPACT_ATOMS: atom_id res chain seq x y z
N MET A 1 44.46 3.05 13.54
CA MET A 1 44.82 2.29 12.31
C MET A 1 43.56 2.09 11.44
N ARG A 2 43.59 2.48 10.17
CA ARG A 2 42.52 2.16 9.21
C ARG A 2 42.93 0.92 8.41
N TYR A 3 42.07 -0.09 8.36
CA TYR A 3 42.30 -1.26 7.50
C TYR A 3 42.05 -0.91 6.05
N ALA A 4 42.84 -1.46 5.13
CA ALA A 4 42.82 -1.18 3.68
C ALA A 4 41.42 -1.35 3.00
N ASN A 5 40.50 -2.08 3.62
CA ASN A 5 39.13 -2.34 3.14
C ASN A 5 38.04 -1.62 3.96
N GLN A 6 38.40 -0.61 4.76
CA GLN A 6 37.42 0.12 5.56
C GLN A 6 36.71 1.14 4.67
N LEU A 7 35.37 1.16 4.75
CA LEU A 7 34.57 2.15 4.03
C LEU A 7 34.98 3.59 4.40
N PRO A 8 34.92 4.52 3.45
CA PRO A 8 35.07 5.94 3.75
C PRO A 8 34.03 6.38 4.80
N VAL A 9 34.47 7.15 5.78
CA VAL A 9 33.62 7.63 6.89
C VAL A 9 32.32 8.31 6.40
N PRO A 10 32.34 9.16 5.35
CA PRO A 10 31.11 9.75 4.83
C PRO A 10 30.08 8.73 4.33
N ILE A 11 30.54 7.65 3.69
CA ILE A 11 29.67 6.58 3.17
C ILE A 11 29.08 5.75 4.32
N GLU A 12 29.88 5.43 5.31
CA GLU A 12 29.41 4.72 6.50
C GLU A 12 28.37 5.55 7.26
N ARG A 13 28.61 6.85 7.43
CA ARG A 13 27.66 7.78 8.04
C ARG A 13 26.35 7.87 7.23
N ALA A 14 26.42 7.97 5.91
CA ALA A 14 25.25 8.00 5.05
C ALA A 14 24.39 6.72 5.17
N ILE A 15 25.02 5.54 5.33
CA ILE A 15 24.31 4.28 5.59
C ILE A 15 23.57 4.32 6.92
N ILE A 16 24.23 4.81 7.98
CA ILE A 16 23.67 4.89 9.33
C ILE A 16 22.53 5.89 9.38
N ASP A 17 22.70 7.07 8.77
CA ASP A 17 21.69 8.10 8.74
C ASP A 17 20.46 7.62 7.94
N ALA A 18 20.65 6.98 6.78
CA ALA A 18 19.58 6.35 6.02
C ALA A 18 18.85 5.26 6.83
N LYS A 19 19.56 4.54 7.72
CA LYS A 19 18.95 3.54 8.61
C LYS A 19 18.15 4.19 9.74
N LYS A 20 18.61 5.32 10.29
CA LYS A 20 17.89 6.09 11.31
C LYS A 20 16.60 6.68 10.74
N ASP A 21 16.67 7.26 9.54
CA ASP A 21 15.50 7.79 8.83
C ASP A 21 14.48 6.71 8.50
N LYS A 22 14.95 5.53 8.10
CA LYS A 22 14.13 4.41 7.63
C LYS A 22 14.40 3.13 8.45
N PRO A 23 13.96 3.06 9.72
CA PRO A 23 14.34 1.97 10.64
C PRO A 23 13.97 0.57 10.16
N HIS A 24 12.88 0.45 9.36
CA HIS A 24 12.38 -0.82 8.84
C HIS A 24 13.01 -1.26 7.52
N TRP A 25 13.91 -0.44 6.93
CA TRP A 25 14.56 -0.78 5.65
C TRP A 25 15.81 -1.64 5.87
N GLY A 26 15.91 -2.72 5.08
CA GLY A 26 17.09 -3.58 5.05
C GLY A 26 18.15 -3.08 4.06
N ALA A 27 19.33 -3.71 4.06
CA ALA A 27 20.49 -3.33 3.25
C ALA A 27 20.21 -3.13 1.75
N ARG A 28 19.28 -3.90 1.15
CA ARG A 28 18.90 -3.73 -0.27
C ARG A 28 18.24 -2.38 -0.52
N LYS A 29 17.27 -2.01 0.32
CA LYS A 29 16.53 -0.74 0.16
C LYS A 29 17.40 0.46 0.47
N ILE A 30 18.24 0.36 1.52
CA ILE A 30 19.23 1.41 1.85
C ILE A 30 20.22 1.60 0.70
N ARG A 31 20.72 0.51 0.09
CA ARG A 31 21.59 0.62 -1.08
C ARG A 31 20.90 1.35 -2.24
N ALA A 32 19.67 0.98 -2.56
CA ALA A 32 18.91 1.63 -3.64
C ALA A 32 18.67 3.12 -3.36
N LEU A 33 18.37 3.49 -2.11
CA LEU A 33 18.25 4.88 -1.70
C LEU A 33 19.55 5.65 -1.88
N LEU A 34 20.70 5.08 -1.48
CA LEU A 34 22.00 5.71 -1.63
C LEU A 34 22.40 5.90 -3.09
N VAL A 35 22.10 4.93 -3.97
CA VAL A 35 22.31 5.04 -5.42
C VAL A 35 21.54 6.25 -6.00
N ARG A 36 20.34 6.56 -5.46
CA ARG A 36 19.52 7.69 -5.94
C ARG A 36 19.92 9.02 -5.33
N ARG A 37 20.39 9.03 -4.07
CA ARG A 37 20.73 10.28 -3.36
C ARG A 37 22.15 10.76 -3.60
N LEU A 38 23.08 9.83 -3.81
CA LEU A 38 24.48 10.15 -4.02
C LEU A 38 24.76 10.18 -5.53
N THR A 39 24.82 11.39 -6.09
CA THR A 39 25.19 11.66 -7.49
C THR A 39 26.70 11.85 -7.63
N GLY A 40 27.25 11.56 -8.83
CA GLY A 40 28.68 11.69 -9.12
C GLY A 40 29.46 10.37 -8.96
N ASP A 41 30.81 10.44 -8.96
CA ASP A 41 31.72 9.28 -8.92
C ASP A 41 31.78 8.56 -7.55
N VAL A 42 30.69 8.61 -6.76
CA VAL A 42 30.63 7.95 -5.46
C VAL A 42 30.35 6.46 -5.65
N ARG A 43 31.34 5.62 -5.39
CA ARG A 43 31.19 4.16 -5.43
C ARG A 43 30.30 3.68 -4.28
N ILE A 44 29.06 3.30 -4.59
CA ILE A 44 28.13 2.75 -3.61
C ILE A 44 28.54 1.33 -3.20
N PRO A 45 28.66 1.02 -1.87
CA PRO A 45 29.10 -0.29 -1.40
C PRO A 45 28.17 -1.43 -1.83
N ALA A 46 28.72 -2.64 -1.88
CA ALA A 46 27.94 -3.85 -2.11
C ALA A 46 26.92 -4.07 -0.96
N ARG A 47 25.82 -4.80 -1.26
CA ARG A 47 24.79 -5.12 -0.26
C ARG A 47 25.35 -5.78 1.00
N SER A 48 26.30 -6.70 0.85
CA SER A 48 26.97 -7.39 1.97
C SER A 48 27.70 -6.41 2.88
N THR A 49 28.38 -5.44 2.32
CA THR A 49 29.11 -4.40 3.06
C THR A 49 28.14 -3.50 3.83
N ILE A 50 27.05 -3.07 3.21
CA ILE A 50 25.99 -2.30 3.88
C ILE A 50 25.38 -3.13 5.02
N HIS A 51 25.11 -4.42 4.78
CA HIS A 51 24.60 -5.31 5.83
C HIS A 51 25.57 -5.42 7.02
N ALA A 52 26.87 -5.56 6.76
CA ALA A 52 27.88 -5.62 7.81
C ALA A 52 27.97 -4.30 8.63
N VAL A 53 27.81 -3.14 7.96
CA VAL A 53 27.71 -1.86 8.67
C VAL A 53 26.48 -1.82 9.57
N LEU A 54 25.31 -2.19 9.04
CA LEU A 54 24.05 -2.18 9.79
C LEU A 54 24.08 -3.17 10.98
N ASP A 55 24.72 -4.32 10.83
CA ASP A 55 24.84 -5.34 11.88
C ASP A 55 25.76 -4.86 13.03
N ARG A 56 26.80 -4.08 12.73
CA ARG A 56 27.67 -3.45 13.74
C ARG A 56 26.98 -2.36 14.55
N TYR A 57 26.04 -1.62 13.95
CA TYR A 57 25.36 -0.50 14.59
C TYR A 57 24.00 -0.84 15.22
N GLY A 58 23.53 -2.08 15.09
CA GLY A 58 22.33 -2.57 15.75
C GLY A 58 21.84 -3.90 15.19
N PRO A 59 21.11 -4.70 15.97
CA PRO A 59 20.70 -6.02 15.56
C PRO A 59 19.75 -5.96 14.35
N VAL A 60 20.17 -6.51 13.25
CA VAL A 60 19.31 -6.74 12.08
C VAL A 60 18.36 -7.89 12.42
N LYS A 61 17.05 -7.63 12.49
CA LYS A 61 16.05 -8.68 12.66
C LYS A 61 16.20 -9.70 11.53
N ARG A 62 16.65 -10.91 11.84
CA ARG A 62 16.71 -12.01 10.87
C ARG A 62 15.29 -12.40 10.48
N ALA A 63 14.98 -12.38 9.19
CA ALA A 63 13.70 -12.87 8.68
C ALA A 63 13.55 -14.34 9.04
N GLY A 64 12.44 -14.70 9.66
CA GLY A 64 12.09 -16.08 9.96
C GLY A 64 11.95 -16.94 8.67
N ARG A 65 12.00 -18.24 8.84
CA ARG A 65 11.90 -19.25 7.77
C ARG A 65 10.73 -18.94 6.81
N ARG A 66 11.01 -18.93 5.50
CA ARG A 66 9.96 -18.82 4.46
C ARG A 66 8.93 -19.95 4.66
N ARG A 67 7.68 -19.57 4.96
CA ARG A 67 6.55 -20.50 4.87
C ARG A 67 6.35 -20.89 3.40
N GLN A 68 6.11 -22.18 3.15
CA GLN A 68 5.77 -22.69 1.82
C GLN A 68 4.51 -21.96 1.31
N ARG A 69 4.56 -21.51 0.05
CA ARG A 69 3.40 -20.90 -0.61
C ARG A 69 2.38 -21.98 -0.90
N ALA A 70 1.16 -21.82 -0.40
CA ALA A 70 0.02 -22.58 -0.89
C ALA A 70 -0.26 -22.19 -2.36
N LEU A 71 -0.54 -23.18 -3.22
CA LEU A 71 -0.95 -22.96 -4.60
C LEU A 71 -2.35 -22.33 -4.61
N GLY A 72 -2.46 -21.09 -5.05
CA GLY A 72 -3.74 -20.38 -5.22
C GLY A 72 -4.36 -20.67 -6.58
N THR A 73 -5.69 -20.52 -6.70
CA THR A 73 -6.40 -20.52 -7.99
C THR A 73 -6.03 -19.29 -8.81
N SER A 74 -6.05 -19.42 -10.16
CA SER A 74 -5.72 -18.32 -11.07
C SER A 74 -6.72 -17.17 -10.89
N LEU A 75 -6.23 -16.05 -10.41
CA LEU A 75 -6.88 -14.73 -10.46
C LEU A 75 -6.18 -13.94 -11.57
N SER A 76 -6.83 -12.92 -12.13
CA SER A 76 -6.19 -12.08 -13.13
C SER A 76 -4.85 -11.56 -12.61
N SER A 77 -3.86 -11.51 -13.46
CA SER A 77 -2.50 -11.15 -13.04
C SER A 77 -2.28 -9.65 -12.93
N GLY A 78 -3.19 -8.81 -13.49
CA GLY A 78 -3.06 -7.35 -13.49
C GLY A 78 -1.64 -6.91 -13.81
N SER A 79 -1.21 -7.07 -15.07
CA SER A 79 0.21 -6.90 -15.45
C SER A 79 0.60 -5.45 -15.73
N VAL A 80 -0.38 -4.58 -15.99
CA VAL A 80 -0.19 -3.16 -16.28
C VAL A 80 -0.93 -2.29 -15.27
N PRO A 81 -0.51 -1.03 -15.05
CA PRO A 81 -1.24 -0.10 -14.19
C PRO A 81 -2.72 0.01 -14.58
N ASN A 82 -3.57 0.09 -13.58
CA ASN A 82 -5.03 0.17 -13.66
C ASN A 82 -5.76 -1.04 -14.27
N ALA A 83 -5.09 -2.10 -14.68
CA ALA A 83 -5.77 -3.35 -15.05
C ALA A 83 -6.46 -3.98 -13.83
N LEU A 84 -5.87 -3.87 -12.65
CA LEU A 84 -6.44 -4.41 -11.41
C LEU A 84 -6.09 -3.55 -10.21
N TRP A 85 -7.10 -3.05 -9.51
CA TRP A 85 -6.92 -2.47 -8.18
C TRP A 85 -7.33 -3.48 -7.10
N CYS A 86 -6.60 -3.48 -6.00
CA CYS A 86 -6.91 -4.28 -4.82
C CYS A 86 -7.41 -3.36 -3.71
N VAL A 87 -8.53 -3.69 -3.11
CA VAL A 87 -9.11 -2.96 -1.98
C VAL A 87 -9.32 -3.87 -0.80
N ASP A 88 -9.03 -3.36 0.40
CA ASP A 88 -9.23 -4.09 1.65
C ASP A 88 -9.23 -3.13 2.84
N PHE A 89 -9.84 -3.56 3.95
CA PHE A 89 -9.66 -2.93 5.25
C PHE A 89 -8.48 -3.57 5.99
N LYS A 90 -7.60 -2.74 6.53
CA LYS A 90 -6.45 -3.23 7.31
C LYS A 90 -6.85 -3.93 8.61
N GLY A 91 -8.09 -3.88 8.99
CA GLY A 91 -8.58 -4.20 10.33
C GLY A 91 -8.48 -2.99 11.25
N GLU A 92 -9.28 -2.99 12.31
CA GLU A 92 -9.38 -1.86 13.24
C GLU A 92 -8.21 -1.77 14.22
N PHE A 93 -7.98 -0.56 14.72
CA PHE A 93 -7.16 -0.27 15.88
C PHE A 93 -7.69 0.97 16.62
N ARG A 94 -7.30 1.11 17.88
CA ARG A 94 -7.70 2.24 18.70
C ARG A 94 -6.74 3.41 18.57
N LEU A 95 -7.28 4.60 18.44
CA LEU A 95 -6.59 5.88 18.49
C LEU A 95 -6.38 6.33 19.95
N GLY A 96 -5.60 7.36 20.18
CA GLY A 96 -5.36 7.91 21.53
C GLY A 96 -6.62 8.38 22.23
N ASN A 97 -7.60 8.92 21.51
CA ASN A 97 -8.93 9.29 22.01
C ASN A 97 -9.90 8.10 22.19
N GLN A 98 -9.42 6.87 22.12
CA GLN A 98 -10.17 5.61 22.22
C GLN A 98 -11.14 5.32 21.06
N ALA A 99 -11.29 6.19 20.07
CA ALA A 99 -12.05 5.90 18.86
C ALA A 99 -11.38 4.78 18.04
N TYR A 100 -12.18 3.99 17.35
CA TYR A 100 -11.67 2.99 16.39
C TYR A 100 -11.36 3.65 15.05
N CYS A 101 -10.27 3.25 14.44
CA CYS A 101 -9.91 3.58 13.06
C CYS A 101 -9.91 2.30 12.22
N TYR A 102 -10.60 2.36 11.08
CA TYR A 102 -10.69 1.29 10.07
C TYR A 102 -10.02 1.76 8.79
N PRO A 103 -8.72 1.53 8.59
CA PRO A 103 -8.03 2.00 7.39
C PRO A 103 -8.56 1.29 6.14
N LEU A 104 -9.21 2.05 5.26
CA LEU A 104 -9.54 1.60 3.91
C LEU A 104 -8.33 1.83 3.02
N THR A 105 -7.84 0.79 2.37
CA THR A 105 -6.68 0.89 1.48
C THR A 105 -7.02 0.42 0.08
N VAL A 106 -6.56 1.15 -0.92
CA VAL A 106 -6.67 0.79 -2.34
C VAL A 106 -5.29 0.84 -2.96
N THR A 107 -4.88 -0.21 -3.65
CA THR A 107 -3.57 -0.27 -4.33
C THR A 107 -3.71 -0.72 -5.78
N ASP A 108 -2.90 -0.17 -6.65
CA ASP A 108 -2.69 -0.74 -7.98
C ASP A 108 -1.86 -2.02 -7.91
N HIS A 109 -2.35 -3.09 -8.52
CA HIS A 109 -1.73 -4.41 -8.40
C HIS A 109 -0.38 -4.50 -9.12
N ALA A 110 -0.27 -3.90 -10.29
CA ALA A 110 0.94 -3.94 -11.12
C ALA A 110 2.05 -3.11 -10.51
N SER A 111 1.80 -1.82 -10.35
CA SER A 111 2.78 -0.83 -9.86
C SER A 111 2.99 -0.86 -8.35
N ARG A 112 2.06 -1.47 -7.58
CA ARG A 112 2.02 -1.44 -6.10
C ARG A 112 1.79 -0.04 -5.53
N PHE A 113 1.39 0.90 -6.35
CA PHE A 113 1.07 2.26 -5.95
C PHE A 113 -0.12 2.26 -5.00
N ILE A 114 0.01 2.90 -3.85
CA ILE A 114 -1.12 3.11 -2.94
C ILE A 114 -1.93 4.28 -3.49
N LEU A 115 -3.15 3.98 -3.91
CA LEU A 115 -4.09 4.91 -4.51
C LEU A 115 -4.89 5.69 -3.47
N ALA A 116 -5.23 5.02 -2.36
CA ALA A 116 -5.92 5.60 -1.22
C ALA A 116 -5.55 4.87 0.08
N CYS A 117 -5.52 5.60 1.19
CA CYS A 117 -5.41 5.07 2.55
C CYS A 117 -6.21 6.00 3.46
N GLU A 118 -7.48 5.64 3.72
CA GLU A 118 -8.45 6.50 4.41
C GLU A 118 -8.68 6.04 5.85
N ALA A 119 -8.59 6.96 6.81
CA ALA A 119 -8.85 6.71 8.22
C ALA A 119 -10.36 6.77 8.51
N LEU A 120 -11.09 5.70 8.17
CA LEU A 120 -12.53 5.64 8.38
C LEU A 120 -12.86 5.25 9.83
N GLU A 121 -14.02 5.70 10.31
CA GLU A 121 -14.54 5.36 11.65
C GLU A 121 -15.28 4.01 11.68
N GLY A 122 -15.42 3.36 10.52
CA GLY A 122 -16.10 2.07 10.39
C GLY A 122 -16.09 1.56 8.96
N THR A 123 -16.74 0.42 8.76
CA THR A 123 -16.83 -0.26 7.45
C THR A 123 -18.15 0.00 6.73
N LYS A 124 -18.86 1.10 7.06
CA LYS A 124 -20.12 1.46 6.42
C LYS A 124 -19.92 1.79 4.94
N GLU A 125 -20.92 1.46 4.12
CA GLU A 125 -20.84 1.58 2.65
C GLU A 125 -20.71 3.03 2.17
N ALA A 126 -21.43 3.99 2.79
CA ALA A 126 -21.46 5.37 2.34
C ALA A 126 -20.08 6.08 2.37
N PRO A 127 -19.28 6.05 3.46
CA PRO A 127 -17.94 6.61 3.45
C PRO A 127 -17.00 5.95 2.44
N VAL A 128 -17.17 4.65 2.19
CA VAL A 128 -16.37 3.93 1.19
C VAL A 128 -16.73 4.38 -0.23
N ILE A 129 -18.02 4.58 -0.53
CA ILE A 129 -18.47 5.14 -1.83
C ILE A 129 -17.84 6.52 -2.04
N GLU A 130 -17.84 7.39 -1.03
CA GLU A 130 -17.27 8.74 -1.12
C GLU A 130 -15.76 8.70 -1.36
N ALA A 131 -15.04 7.82 -0.66
CA ALA A 131 -13.61 7.59 -0.90
C ALA A 131 -13.34 7.17 -2.36
N PHE A 132 -14.16 6.25 -2.91
CA PHE A 132 -14.05 5.85 -4.31
C PHE A 132 -14.45 6.94 -5.30
N HIS A 133 -15.43 7.80 -4.99
CA HIS A 133 -15.73 8.97 -5.81
C HIS A 133 -14.53 9.90 -5.94
N THR A 134 -13.90 10.23 -4.83
CA THR A 134 -12.70 11.05 -4.80
C THR A 134 -11.55 10.39 -5.57
N LEU A 135 -11.35 9.10 -5.35
CA LEU A 135 -10.31 8.32 -6.00
C LEU A 135 -10.50 8.26 -7.52
N PHE A 136 -11.71 7.96 -8.00
CA PHE A 136 -12.02 7.86 -9.44
C PHE A 136 -11.88 9.21 -10.16
N ARG A 137 -12.19 10.33 -9.48
CA ARG A 137 -11.94 11.67 -10.04
C ARG A 137 -10.45 11.96 -10.19
N ALA A 138 -9.66 11.55 -9.21
CA ALA A 138 -8.23 11.84 -9.18
C ALA A 138 -7.41 10.91 -10.08
N ARG A 139 -7.82 9.66 -10.27
CA ARG A 139 -7.00 8.60 -10.87
C ARG A 139 -7.64 7.91 -12.09
N GLY A 140 -8.90 8.22 -12.43
CA GLY A 140 -9.67 7.49 -13.43
C GLY A 140 -10.15 6.13 -12.92
N LEU A 141 -10.70 5.31 -13.83
CA LEU A 141 -11.31 4.02 -13.51
C LEU A 141 -10.37 2.86 -13.84
N PRO A 142 -10.27 1.83 -12.97
CA PRO A 142 -9.58 0.58 -13.31
C PRO A 142 -10.41 -0.30 -14.24
N GLU A 143 -9.80 -1.34 -14.78
CA GLU A 143 -10.52 -2.40 -15.50
C GLU A 143 -11.25 -3.34 -14.52
N ALA A 144 -10.59 -3.68 -13.41
CA ALA A 144 -11.15 -4.55 -12.38
C ALA A 144 -10.77 -4.08 -10.97
N ILE A 145 -11.62 -4.42 -10.00
CA ILE A 145 -11.35 -4.25 -8.56
C ILE A 145 -11.45 -5.62 -7.87
N ARG A 146 -10.40 -5.98 -7.15
CA ARG A 146 -10.33 -7.18 -6.30
C ARG A 146 -10.55 -6.80 -4.85
N SER A 147 -11.52 -7.48 -4.20
CA SER A 147 -11.82 -7.32 -2.78
C SER A 147 -11.95 -8.67 -2.09
N ASP A 148 -12.03 -8.63 -0.76
CA ASP A 148 -12.54 -9.75 0.02
C ASP A 148 -14.09 -9.90 -0.13
N ASN A 149 -14.67 -10.85 0.61
CA ASN A 149 -16.11 -11.09 0.64
C ASN A 149 -16.82 -10.39 1.81
N GLY A 150 -16.13 -9.49 2.52
CA GLY A 150 -16.68 -8.74 3.64
C GLY A 150 -17.50 -7.53 3.19
N GLY A 151 -18.34 -7.02 4.09
CA GLY A 151 -18.99 -5.73 3.88
C GLY A 151 -17.94 -4.59 3.93
N PRO A 152 -18.06 -3.58 3.09
CA PRO A 152 -19.15 -3.24 2.15
C PRO A 152 -18.97 -3.80 0.71
N PHE A 153 -17.94 -4.61 0.46
CA PHE A 153 -17.60 -5.10 -0.88
C PHE A 153 -18.56 -6.21 -1.35
N ALA A 154 -19.14 -6.96 -0.40
CA ALA A 154 -20.14 -7.98 -0.65
C ALA A 154 -21.31 -7.85 0.32
N SER A 155 -22.49 -8.35 -0.09
CA SER A 155 -23.69 -8.41 0.76
C SER A 155 -24.23 -9.83 0.78
N PRO A 156 -24.30 -10.50 1.93
CA PRO A 156 -24.84 -11.86 2.01
C PRO A 156 -26.31 -11.94 1.58
N ASN A 157 -27.05 -10.84 1.66
CA ASN A 157 -28.48 -10.75 1.30
C ASN A 157 -28.71 -10.19 -0.12
N GLY A 158 -27.64 -9.81 -0.82
CA GLY A 158 -27.73 -9.28 -2.19
C GLY A 158 -27.78 -10.39 -3.22
N LEU A 159 -28.45 -10.13 -4.37
CA LEU A 159 -28.44 -11.04 -5.51
C LEU A 159 -26.97 -11.23 -5.96
N TYR A 160 -26.54 -12.47 -6.13
CA TYR A 160 -25.13 -12.84 -6.38
C TYR A 160 -24.14 -12.26 -5.34
N ASN A 161 -24.60 -12.02 -4.12
CA ASN A 161 -23.84 -11.37 -3.04
C ASN A 161 -23.32 -9.96 -3.41
N LEU A 162 -23.98 -9.25 -4.30
CA LEU A 162 -23.61 -7.90 -4.71
C LEU A 162 -24.09 -6.88 -3.65
N SER A 163 -23.18 -6.03 -3.21
CA SER A 163 -23.48 -4.81 -2.44
C SER A 163 -23.84 -3.66 -3.38
N LYS A 164 -24.37 -2.55 -2.85
CA LYS A 164 -24.61 -1.33 -3.64
C LYS A 164 -23.31 -0.81 -4.26
N LEU A 165 -22.22 -0.85 -3.52
CA LEU A 165 -20.87 -0.51 -3.98
C LEU A 165 -20.46 -1.38 -5.18
N SER A 166 -20.63 -2.70 -5.09
CA SER A 166 -20.33 -3.64 -6.18
C SER A 166 -21.18 -3.36 -7.43
N VAL A 167 -22.47 -3.11 -7.25
CA VAL A 167 -23.37 -2.77 -8.37
C VAL A 167 -22.95 -1.44 -9.02
N TRP A 168 -22.54 -0.45 -8.23
CA TRP A 168 -22.04 0.81 -8.76
C TRP A 168 -20.78 0.62 -9.60
N TRP A 169 -19.80 -0.18 -9.15
CA TRP A 169 -18.61 -0.50 -9.93
C TRP A 169 -18.95 -1.16 -11.27
N LEU A 170 -19.86 -2.15 -11.27
CA LEU A 170 -20.32 -2.79 -12.51
C LEU A 170 -20.96 -1.79 -13.48
N ARG A 171 -21.75 -0.83 -12.98
CA ARG A 171 -22.35 0.24 -13.80
C ARG A 171 -21.31 1.17 -14.43
N LEU A 172 -20.15 1.33 -13.79
CA LEU A 172 -18.99 2.06 -14.32
C LEU A 172 -18.14 1.22 -15.28
N GLY A 173 -18.54 -0.01 -15.57
CA GLY A 173 -17.80 -0.93 -16.43
C GLY A 173 -16.53 -1.48 -15.77
N ILE A 174 -16.50 -1.53 -14.43
CA ILE A 174 -15.41 -2.10 -13.65
C ILE A 174 -15.77 -3.55 -13.30
N ALA A 175 -14.93 -4.50 -13.70
CA ALA A 175 -15.10 -5.90 -13.34
C ALA A 175 -14.81 -6.13 -11.84
N ILE A 176 -15.52 -7.08 -11.23
CA ILE A 176 -15.35 -7.42 -9.83
C ILE A 176 -14.63 -8.76 -9.70
N GLU A 177 -13.53 -8.79 -8.97
CA GLU A 177 -12.86 -10.01 -8.56
C GLU A 177 -12.99 -10.19 -7.04
N ARG A 178 -13.27 -11.40 -6.61
CA ARG A 178 -13.35 -11.75 -5.19
C ARG A 178 -12.34 -12.84 -4.85
N ILE A 179 -11.58 -12.63 -3.78
CA ILE A 179 -10.73 -13.68 -3.25
C ILE A 179 -11.59 -14.82 -2.70
N LYS A 180 -11.14 -16.06 -2.83
CA LYS A 180 -11.83 -17.19 -2.23
C LYS A 180 -11.78 -17.08 -0.71
N PRO A 181 -12.90 -17.36 0.00
CA PRO A 181 -12.91 -17.41 1.46
C PRO A 181 -11.81 -18.35 1.98
N GLY A 182 -11.06 -17.88 2.99
CA GLY A 182 -9.95 -18.65 3.58
C GLY A 182 -8.65 -18.65 2.77
N HIS A 183 -8.55 -17.90 1.67
CA HIS A 183 -7.34 -17.80 0.85
C HIS A 183 -6.74 -16.38 0.82
N PRO A 184 -6.31 -15.83 1.96
CA PRO A 184 -5.75 -14.46 2.03
C PRO A 184 -4.52 -14.28 1.14
N GLN A 185 -3.76 -15.36 0.89
CA GLN A 185 -2.59 -15.34 0.00
C GLN A 185 -2.90 -14.86 -1.43
N GLN A 186 -4.16 -14.90 -1.86
CA GLN A 186 -4.60 -14.35 -3.15
C GLN A 186 -4.47 -12.82 -3.22
N ASN A 187 -4.38 -12.15 -2.06
CA ASN A 187 -4.09 -10.72 -1.92
C ASN A 187 -2.74 -10.44 -1.24
N GLY A 188 -1.80 -11.38 -1.31
CA GLY A 188 -0.55 -11.34 -0.55
C GLY A 188 0.36 -10.12 -0.81
N ARG A 189 0.20 -9.41 -1.94
CA ARG A 189 0.88 -8.12 -2.18
C ARG A 189 0.29 -7.03 -1.30
N HIS A 190 -1.03 -6.97 -1.22
CA HIS A 190 -1.78 -6.03 -0.38
C HIS A 190 -1.53 -6.29 1.11
N GLU A 191 -1.56 -7.55 1.55
CA GLU A 191 -1.22 -7.93 2.94
C GLU A 191 0.18 -7.48 3.35
N ARG A 192 1.16 -7.59 2.44
CA ARG A 192 2.53 -7.12 2.71
C ARG A 192 2.59 -5.60 2.88
N MET A 193 1.81 -4.86 2.10
CA MET A 193 1.66 -3.41 2.28
C MET A 193 1.01 -3.12 3.63
N HIS A 194 -0.05 -3.83 4.00
CA HIS A 194 -0.71 -3.70 5.30
C HIS A 194 0.22 -3.94 6.49
N LEU A 195 1.12 -4.93 6.38
CA LEU A 195 2.11 -5.16 7.43
C LEU A 195 3.04 -3.94 7.61
N THR A 196 3.45 -3.34 6.49
CA THR A 196 4.27 -2.13 6.51
C THR A 196 3.51 -0.94 7.09
N LEU A 197 2.29 -0.70 6.62
CA LEU A 197 1.39 0.35 7.13
C LEU A 197 1.24 0.23 8.66
N LYS A 198 0.92 -0.97 9.16
CA LYS A 198 0.79 -1.21 10.60
C LYS A 198 2.07 -0.87 11.37
N GLN A 199 3.22 -1.25 10.87
CA GLN A 199 4.49 -1.01 11.56
C GLN A 199 4.88 0.47 11.60
N GLU A 200 4.54 1.23 10.57
CA GLU A 200 4.99 2.60 10.39
C GLU A 200 3.96 3.65 10.89
N THR A 201 2.68 3.30 10.91
CA THR A 201 1.63 4.30 11.20
C THR A 201 0.76 4.03 12.42
N THR A 202 0.69 2.79 12.92
CA THR A 202 -0.22 2.44 14.02
C THR A 202 0.48 2.14 15.34
N ARG A 203 1.80 2.28 15.41
CA ARG A 203 2.59 2.02 16.61
C ARG A 203 3.62 3.11 16.87
N PRO A 204 3.30 4.08 17.73
CA PRO A 204 2.01 4.33 18.37
C PRO A 204 0.95 4.83 17.36
N ALA A 205 -0.34 4.65 17.66
CA ALA A 205 -1.41 5.29 16.93
C ALA A 205 -1.47 6.80 17.24
N SER A 206 -2.05 7.59 16.32
CA SER A 206 -2.24 9.03 16.53
C SER A 206 -3.35 9.32 17.55
N ALA A 207 -3.44 10.54 18.06
CA ALA A 207 -4.39 10.91 19.09
C ALA A 207 -5.85 10.89 18.58
N ASN A 208 -6.09 11.25 17.31
CA ASN A 208 -7.41 11.36 16.71
C ASN A 208 -7.41 11.00 15.21
N PRO A 209 -8.60 10.86 14.56
CA PRO A 209 -8.68 10.48 13.14
C PRO A 209 -7.97 11.44 12.19
N LEU A 210 -8.04 12.76 12.41
CA LEU A 210 -7.40 13.75 11.54
C LEU A 210 -5.88 13.59 11.55
N GLN A 211 -5.28 13.48 12.73
CA GLN A 211 -3.84 13.24 12.85
C GLN A 211 -3.43 11.87 12.28
N GLN A 212 -4.30 10.88 12.39
CA GLN A 212 -4.05 9.57 11.80
C GLN A 212 -4.09 9.63 10.27
N GLN A 213 -5.00 10.42 9.69
CA GLN A 213 -5.04 10.65 8.24
C GLN A 213 -3.76 11.32 7.75
N VAL A 214 -3.31 12.40 8.38
CA VAL A 214 -2.02 13.05 8.03
C VAL A 214 -0.87 12.03 8.04
N ARG A 215 -0.83 11.15 9.03
CA ARG A 215 0.19 10.11 9.12
C ARG A 215 0.06 9.05 8.02
N PHE A 216 -1.16 8.74 7.57
CA PHE A 216 -1.39 7.89 6.42
C PHE A 216 -0.95 8.57 5.12
N ASP A 217 -1.22 9.86 4.96
CA ASP A 217 -0.82 10.64 3.78
C ASP A 217 0.71 10.70 3.65
N ASP A 218 1.41 10.93 4.75
CA ASP A 218 2.88 10.89 4.80
C ASP A 218 3.43 9.51 4.44
N PHE A 219 2.82 8.45 4.99
CA PHE A 219 3.18 7.07 4.66
C PHE A 219 2.95 6.77 3.17
N VAL A 220 1.79 7.15 2.62
CA VAL A 220 1.45 6.95 1.21
C VAL A 220 2.44 7.67 0.30
N ARG A 221 2.76 8.92 0.63
CA ARG A 221 3.76 9.70 -0.11
C ARG A 221 5.11 8.98 -0.11
N GLU A 222 5.66 8.64 1.06
CA GLU A 222 6.94 7.94 1.17
C GLU A 222 6.92 6.58 0.47
N TYR A 223 5.86 5.79 0.68
CA TYR A 223 5.71 4.48 0.08
C TYR A 223 5.75 4.55 -1.44
N ASN A 224 5.05 5.52 -2.02
CA ASN A 224 4.92 5.66 -3.47
C ASN A 224 6.15 6.28 -4.12
N THR A 225 6.79 7.28 -3.48
CA THR A 225 7.83 8.08 -4.15
C THR A 225 9.25 7.70 -3.76
N GLU A 226 9.45 7.12 -2.56
CA GLU A 226 10.80 6.87 -2.06
C GLU A 226 11.10 5.39 -1.84
N ARG A 227 10.08 4.56 -1.54
CA ARG A 227 10.30 3.18 -1.11
C ARG A 227 10.65 2.26 -2.27
N PRO A 228 11.87 1.67 -2.32
CA PRO A 228 12.24 0.72 -3.35
C PRO A 228 11.52 -0.63 -3.18
N HIS A 229 11.01 -1.18 -4.27
CA HIS A 229 10.32 -2.47 -4.30
C HIS A 229 11.09 -3.52 -5.09
N GLU A 230 11.42 -4.65 -4.46
CA GLU A 230 12.14 -5.74 -5.13
C GLU A 230 11.42 -6.25 -6.38
N GLY A 231 10.09 -6.31 -6.34
CA GLY A 231 9.28 -6.76 -7.48
C GLY A 231 9.10 -5.72 -8.58
N LEU A 232 9.68 -4.51 -8.42
CA LEU A 232 9.72 -3.44 -9.41
C LEU A 232 11.18 -3.09 -9.73
N ALA A 233 12.08 -4.07 -9.70
CA ALA A 233 13.51 -3.84 -9.91
C ALA A 233 14.11 -2.73 -9.01
N MET A 234 13.61 -2.61 -7.80
CA MET A 234 13.98 -1.56 -6.83
C MET A 234 13.49 -0.15 -7.20
N ALA A 235 12.59 0.00 -8.17
CA ALA A 235 11.92 1.25 -8.44
C ALA A 235 10.86 1.55 -7.37
N PRO A 236 10.59 2.82 -7.02
CA PRO A 236 9.40 3.22 -6.29
C PRO A 236 8.14 3.07 -7.15
N PRO A 237 6.97 2.82 -6.54
CA PRO A 237 5.70 2.70 -7.27
C PRO A 237 5.36 3.86 -8.20
N ALA A 238 5.68 5.08 -7.81
CA ALA A 238 5.39 6.29 -8.60
C ALA A 238 6.12 6.36 -9.95
N GLU A 239 7.21 5.63 -10.13
CA GLU A 239 7.92 5.57 -11.41
C GLU A 239 7.23 4.62 -12.42
N ILE A 240 6.35 3.75 -11.92
CA ILE A 240 5.65 2.74 -12.73
C ILE A 240 4.18 3.11 -12.95
N TYR A 241 3.55 3.78 -11.96
CA TYR A 241 2.14 4.10 -12.00
C TYR A 241 1.85 5.32 -12.87
N THR A 242 0.81 5.20 -13.70
CA THR A 242 0.20 6.31 -14.43
C THR A 242 -1.32 6.29 -14.21
N PRO A 243 -1.99 7.44 -14.04
CA PRO A 243 -3.45 7.49 -13.93
C PRO A 243 -4.14 6.85 -15.13
N SER A 244 -5.34 6.29 -14.90
CA SER A 244 -6.15 5.71 -15.97
C SER A 244 -6.71 6.79 -16.89
N SER A 245 -6.71 6.53 -18.19
CA SER A 245 -7.41 7.37 -19.17
C SER A 245 -8.92 7.13 -19.20
N ARG A 246 -9.42 6.07 -18.54
CA ARG A 246 -10.86 5.79 -18.44
C ARG A 246 -11.49 6.77 -17.46
N ILE A 247 -12.25 7.74 -17.97
CA ILE A 247 -12.98 8.73 -17.17
C ILE A 247 -14.43 8.29 -17.07
N GLY A 248 -14.96 8.20 -15.85
CA GLY A 248 -16.36 7.87 -15.63
C GLY A 248 -17.28 9.04 -16.00
N GLN A 249 -17.98 8.96 -17.11
CA GLN A 249 -18.94 9.99 -17.54
C GLN A 249 -20.18 10.13 -16.63
N GLN A 250 -20.35 9.28 -15.59
CA GLN A 250 -21.56 9.23 -14.75
C GLN A 250 -21.29 9.35 -13.23
N CYS A 251 -20.28 10.07 -12.80
CA CYS A 251 -20.11 10.34 -11.36
C CYS A 251 -21.20 11.22 -10.72
N HIS A 252 -22.17 11.73 -11.48
CA HIS A 252 -23.09 12.78 -11.01
C HIS A 252 -24.49 12.32 -10.58
N SER A 253 -24.87 11.03 -10.68
CA SER A 253 -26.29 10.67 -10.55
C SER A 253 -26.76 9.98 -9.28
N LEU A 254 -25.91 9.70 -8.30
CA LEU A 254 -26.34 9.00 -7.07
C LEU A 254 -26.69 9.91 -5.89
N THR A 255 -26.41 11.23 -5.96
CA THR A 255 -26.67 12.17 -4.86
C THR A 255 -28.04 12.87 -4.91
N ARG A 256 -28.89 12.59 -5.90
CA ARG A 256 -30.23 13.21 -6.01
C ARG A 256 -31.33 12.17 -6.12
N ARG A 257 -31.58 11.34 -5.11
CA ARG A 257 -32.90 10.74 -4.82
C ARG A 257 -32.98 10.33 -3.36
N GLY A 258 -33.17 11.26 -2.50
CA GLY A 258 -33.39 11.07 -1.08
C GLY A 258 -34.00 12.34 -0.48
N GLY A 259 -35.10 12.82 -1.05
CA GLY A 259 -35.83 13.95 -0.52
C GLY A 259 -37.15 14.10 -1.25
N SER A 260 -38.18 13.55 -0.67
CA SER A 260 -39.63 13.85 -0.74
C SER A 260 -40.44 12.57 -0.64
N ASN A 261 -40.87 12.24 0.47
CA ASN A 261 -42.21 12.15 1.06
C ASN A 261 -42.10 11.56 2.46
#